data_19f5871ff717b87592df527e19a97baa
#
_entry.id   19f5871ff717b87592df527e19a97baa
#
_cell.length_a   1.000
_cell.length_b   1.000
_cell.length_c   1.000
_cell.angle_alpha   90.00
_cell.angle_beta   90.00
_cell.angle_gamma   90.00
#
_symmetry.space_group_name_H-M   'P 1'
#
loop_
_entity.id
_entity.type
_entity.pdbx_description
1 polymer ?
#
loop_
_entity_poly.entity_id
_entity_poly.type
_entity_poly.pdbx_seq_one_letter_code
_entity_poly.pdbx_strand_id
1 'polypeptide(L)'
;MLIPTVIDKTTQGERAYDIYSRLLEDRIIFLSGEINQATANTVIAQMIYLEGKAADKDIYLYINSPGGEVASAFAILDTMNYIKCDVSTICIGLAASAASLLLCCGAKGKRFSLPNSEIMIHQPWLPQTGGQVTDLEITVNHVAKQKKKLTSIIAKQCGQTYEDVKEAMERDNWLDADAAKKFGLIDKIFINRDKEKK
;
A
#
# COMPACT_ATOMS: atom_id res chain seq x y z
N MET A 1 7.72 21.91 1.42
CA MET A 1 8.82 20.96 1.06
C MET A 1 9.30 21.30 -0.35
N LEU A 2 10.60 21.46 -0.55
CA LEU A 2 11.18 21.71 -1.89
C LEU A 2 11.29 20.36 -2.62
N ILE A 3 10.65 20.23 -3.79
CA ILE A 3 10.78 19.06 -4.65
C ILE A 3 11.92 19.34 -5.62
N PRO A 4 13.02 18.55 -5.62
CA PRO A 4 14.16 18.80 -6.50
C PRO A 4 13.81 18.53 -7.97
N THR A 5 14.38 19.33 -8.85
CA THR A 5 14.31 19.13 -10.31
C THR A 5 15.58 18.44 -10.78
N VAL A 6 15.42 17.45 -11.65
CA VAL A 6 16.52 16.74 -12.33
C VAL A 6 16.46 17.01 -13.83
N ILE A 7 17.61 17.08 -14.47
CA ILE A 7 17.74 17.27 -15.93
C ILE A 7 18.17 15.93 -16.54
N ASP A 8 17.35 15.39 -17.40
CA ASP A 8 17.64 14.18 -18.15
C ASP A 8 18.13 14.54 -19.55
N LYS A 9 19.30 14.02 -19.95
CA LYS A 9 19.88 14.23 -21.28
C LYS A 9 19.46 13.10 -22.20
N THR A 10 18.66 13.43 -23.20
CA THR A 10 18.21 12.51 -24.23
C THR A 10 18.85 12.85 -25.58
N THR A 11 18.75 11.96 -26.54
CA THR A 11 19.16 12.22 -27.93
C THR A 11 18.39 13.37 -28.60
N GLN A 12 17.24 13.75 -28.03
CA GLN A 12 16.39 14.84 -28.51
C GLN A 12 16.57 16.16 -27.74
N GLY A 13 17.55 16.21 -26.79
CA GLY A 13 17.83 17.39 -25.98
C GLY A 13 17.68 17.13 -24.47
N GLU A 14 17.75 18.21 -23.70
CA GLU A 14 17.62 18.19 -22.25
C GLU A 14 16.13 18.37 -21.86
N ARG A 15 15.66 17.54 -20.90
CA ARG A 15 14.34 17.65 -20.30
C ARG A 15 14.43 17.79 -18.80
N ALA A 16 13.74 18.75 -18.24
CA ALA A 16 13.64 18.94 -16.80
C ALA A 16 12.40 18.21 -16.25
N TYR A 17 12.59 17.44 -15.19
CA TYR A 17 11.53 16.76 -14.46
C TYR A 17 11.63 17.08 -12.97
N ASP A 18 10.54 17.13 -12.24
CA ASP A 18 10.63 16.90 -10.81
C ASP A 18 11.04 15.44 -10.53
N ILE A 19 11.59 15.18 -9.34
CA ILE A 19 12.12 13.85 -9.02
C ILE A 19 11.05 12.74 -9.07
N TYR A 20 9.82 13.02 -8.67
CA TYR A 20 8.73 12.02 -8.68
C TYR A 20 8.29 11.71 -10.11
N SER A 21 8.15 12.73 -10.97
CA SER A 21 7.87 12.55 -12.39
C SER A 21 8.96 11.74 -13.09
N ARG A 22 10.24 11.96 -12.73
CA ARG A 22 11.35 11.19 -13.29
C ARG A 22 11.32 9.73 -12.84
N LEU A 23 11.02 9.47 -11.56
CA LEU A 23 10.91 8.10 -11.03
C LEU A 23 9.68 7.37 -11.58
N LEU A 24 8.59 8.10 -11.89
CA LEU A 24 7.42 7.53 -12.56
C LEU A 24 7.75 6.95 -13.95
N GLU A 25 8.69 7.55 -14.69
CA GLU A 25 9.16 6.96 -15.95
C GLU A 25 9.84 5.59 -15.74
N ASP A 26 10.46 5.39 -14.56
CA ASP A 26 11.01 4.10 -14.13
C ASP A 26 9.95 3.20 -13.44
N ARG A 27 8.66 3.54 -13.57
CA ARG A 27 7.50 2.82 -13.05
C ARG A 27 7.43 2.77 -11.51
N ILE A 28 8.02 3.77 -10.85
CA ILE A 28 8.05 3.90 -9.39
C ILE A 28 7.00 4.90 -8.95
N ILE A 29 6.10 4.48 -8.07
CA ILE A 29 5.07 5.29 -7.43
C ILE A 29 5.36 5.35 -5.93
N PHE A 30 5.21 6.54 -5.32
CA PHE A 30 5.30 6.72 -3.89
C PHE A 30 3.91 6.94 -3.29
N LEU A 31 3.55 6.09 -2.33
CA LEU A 31 2.43 6.29 -1.43
C LEU A 31 2.97 6.76 -0.08
N SER A 32 3.01 8.08 0.13
CA SER A 32 3.57 8.69 1.32
C SER A 32 2.52 9.52 2.07
N GLY A 33 2.57 9.48 3.42
CA GLY A 33 1.63 10.20 4.27
C GLY A 33 0.26 9.53 4.34
N GLU A 34 -0.76 10.29 4.74
CA GLU A 34 -2.11 9.79 4.97
C GLU A 34 -2.81 9.37 3.66
N ILE A 35 -3.50 8.24 3.71
CA ILE A 35 -4.35 7.77 2.62
C ILE A 35 -5.70 8.45 2.71
N ASN A 36 -5.97 9.35 1.75
CA ASN A 36 -7.23 10.05 1.57
C ASN A 36 -7.61 10.05 0.09
N GLN A 37 -8.73 10.65 -0.25
CA GLN A 37 -9.23 10.68 -1.62
C GLN A 37 -8.23 11.31 -2.61
N ALA A 38 -7.50 12.36 -2.21
CA ALA A 38 -6.55 13.05 -3.10
C ALA A 38 -5.32 12.17 -3.39
N THR A 39 -4.73 11.57 -2.33
CA THR A 39 -3.59 10.64 -2.49
C THR A 39 -3.99 9.40 -3.27
N ALA A 40 -5.17 8.84 -3.01
CA ALA A 40 -5.68 7.68 -3.74
C ALA A 40 -5.86 7.98 -5.23
N ASN A 41 -6.52 9.09 -5.59
CA ASN A 41 -6.71 9.48 -6.99
C ASN A 41 -5.38 9.69 -7.72
N THR A 42 -4.37 10.26 -7.04
CA THR A 42 -3.04 10.45 -7.62
C THR A 42 -2.35 9.11 -7.90
N VAL A 43 -2.36 8.18 -6.95
CA VAL A 43 -1.77 6.84 -7.13
C VAL A 43 -2.48 6.06 -8.23
N ILE A 44 -3.82 6.10 -8.24
CA ILE A 44 -4.65 5.43 -9.26
C ILE A 44 -4.35 5.98 -10.66
N ALA A 45 -4.29 7.31 -10.82
CA ALA A 45 -3.98 7.93 -12.10
C ALA A 45 -2.59 7.51 -12.62
N GLN A 46 -1.59 7.43 -11.73
CA GLN A 46 -0.25 6.95 -12.07
C GLN A 46 -0.26 5.47 -12.49
N MET A 47 -1.01 4.62 -11.80
CA MET A 47 -1.14 3.19 -12.15
C MET A 47 -1.75 3.01 -13.54
N ILE A 48 -2.86 3.71 -13.83
CA ILE A 48 -3.55 3.66 -15.13
C ILE A 48 -2.63 4.18 -16.26
N TYR A 49 -1.91 5.29 -16.00
CA TYR A 49 -0.94 5.84 -16.96
C TYR A 49 0.17 4.85 -17.29
N LEU A 50 0.72 4.17 -16.27
CA LEU A 50 1.80 3.19 -16.44
C LEU A 50 1.31 1.91 -17.17
N GLU A 51 0.08 1.47 -16.89
CA GLU A 51 -0.54 0.38 -17.65
C GLU A 51 -0.66 0.73 -19.12
N GLY A 52 -1.13 1.94 -19.44
CA GLY A 52 -1.24 2.43 -20.82
C GLY A 52 0.10 2.50 -21.55
N LYS A 53 1.21 2.70 -20.83
CA LYS A 53 2.57 2.68 -21.41
C LYS A 53 3.11 1.28 -21.69
N ALA A 54 2.94 0.34 -20.76
CA ALA A 54 3.44 -1.03 -20.88
C ALA A 54 2.71 -1.95 -19.88
N ALA A 55 1.69 -2.63 -20.33
CA ALA A 55 0.84 -3.48 -19.50
C ALA A 55 1.52 -4.78 -19.01
N ASP A 56 2.64 -5.16 -19.60
CA ASP A 56 3.43 -6.35 -19.31
C ASP A 56 4.57 -6.12 -18.30
N LYS A 57 4.76 -4.87 -17.84
CA LYS A 57 5.83 -4.51 -16.92
C LYS A 57 5.29 -4.21 -15.55
N ASP A 58 6.04 -4.62 -14.52
CA ASP A 58 5.71 -4.37 -13.12
C ASP A 58 5.65 -2.86 -12.80
N ILE A 59 4.79 -2.52 -11.85
CA ILE A 59 4.74 -1.22 -11.19
C ILE A 59 5.31 -1.39 -9.77
N TYR A 60 6.16 -0.47 -9.32
CA TYR A 60 6.78 -0.51 -8.00
C TYR A 60 6.14 0.55 -7.10
N LEU A 61 5.32 0.11 -6.15
CA LEU A 61 4.65 0.96 -5.16
C LEU A 61 5.45 1.01 -3.87
N TYR A 62 6.16 2.12 -3.63
CA TYR A 62 6.89 2.40 -2.41
C TYR A 62 5.96 3.02 -1.37
N ILE A 63 5.86 2.38 -0.21
CA ILE A 63 4.89 2.73 0.84
C ILE A 63 5.62 3.27 2.07
N ASN A 64 5.27 4.50 2.48
CA ASN A 64 5.64 5.12 3.74
C ASN A 64 4.44 5.91 4.27
N SER A 65 3.50 5.21 4.91
CA SER A 65 2.18 5.74 5.22
C SER A 65 1.65 5.21 6.56
N PRO A 66 1.02 6.07 7.38
CA PRO A 66 0.32 5.65 8.59
C PRO A 66 -1.05 5.01 8.29
N GLY A 67 -1.45 4.92 7.02
CA GLY A 67 -2.80 4.51 6.63
C GLY A 67 -3.74 5.68 6.43
N GLY A 68 -5.03 5.46 6.64
CA GLY A 68 -6.07 6.49 6.47
C GLY A 68 -7.42 5.90 6.08
N GLU A 69 -8.15 6.54 5.19
CA GLU A 69 -9.51 6.19 4.79
C GLU A 69 -9.61 4.81 4.13
N VAL A 70 -10.44 3.96 4.69
CA VAL A 70 -10.68 2.60 4.16
C VAL A 70 -11.20 2.62 2.72
N ALA A 71 -12.11 3.54 2.39
CA ALA A 71 -12.67 3.66 1.04
C ALA A 71 -11.58 4.04 0.01
N SER A 72 -10.70 4.98 0.36
CA SER A 72 -9.58 5.41 -0.46
C SER A 72 -8.56 4.29 -0.66
N ALA A 73 -8.28 3.50 0.39
CA ALA A 73 -7.42 2.33 0.28
C ALA A 73 -8.04 1.23 -0.60
N PHE A 74 -9.34 0.97 -0.49
CA PHE A 74 -10.02 0.04 -1.39
C PHE A 74 -10.00 0.50 -2.85
N ALA A 75 -10.10 1.80 -3.13
CA ALA A 75 -10.00 2.31 -4.48
C ALA A 75 -8.61 2.02 -5.10
N ILE A 76 -7.53 2.19 -4.33
CA ILE A 76 -6.17 1.82 -4.76
C ILE A 76 -6.09 0.30 -4.96
N LEU A 77 -6.54 -0.49 -3.99
CA LEU A 77 -6.51 -1.96 -4.05
C LEU A 77 -7.26 -2.51 -5.26
N ASP A 78 -8.48 -2.01 -5.49
CA ASP A 78 -9.29 -2.46 -6.62
C ASP A 78 -8.61 -2.09 -7.95
N THR A 79 -7.93 -0.94 -8.02
CA THR A 79 -7.11 -0.56 -9.19
C THR A 79 -5.91 -1.50 -9.37
N MET A 80 -5.17 -1.82 -8.28
CA MET A 80 -4.08 -2.80 -8.34
C MET A 80 -4.53 -4.15 -8.90
N ASN A 81 -5.75 -4.57 -8.56
CA ASN A 81 -6.33 -5.84 -9.05
C ASN A 81 -6.90 -5.74 -10.46
N TYR A 82 -7.30 -4.55 -10.91
CA TYR A 82 -7.96 -4.31 -12.19
C TYR A 82 -6.97 -4.19 -13.34
N ILE A 83 -5.85 -3.51 -13.12
CA ILE A 83 -4.81 -3.32 -14.14
C ILE A 83 -4.09 -4.65 -14.46
N LYS A 84 -3.53 -4.74 -15.65
CA LYS A 84 -2.81 -5.94 -16.12
C LYS A 84 -1.39 -6.04 -15.55
N CYS A 85 -0.81 -4.92 -15.14
CA CYS A 85 0.53 -4.89 -14.55
C CYS A 85 0.53 -5.56 -13.17
N ASP A 86 1.53 -6.35 -12.86
CA ASP A 86 1.80 -6.71 -11.47
C ASP A 86 2.25 -5.48 -10.68
N VAL A 87 1.67 -5.28 -9.50
CA VAL A 87 2.10 -4.23 -8.58
C VAL A 87 2.98 -4.84 -7.49
N SER A 88 4.28 -4.54 -7.57
CA SER A 88 5.24 -4.84 -6.51
C SER A 88 5.13 -3.80 -5.40
N THR A 89 4.99 -4.23 -4.16
CA THR A 89 4.84 -3.34 -3.01
C THR A 89 6.08 -3.37 -2.12
N ILE A 90 6.58 -2.21 -1.71
CA ILE A 90 7.80 -2.09 -0.92
C ILE A 90 7.56 -1.15 0.27
N CYS A 91 7.61 -1.66 1.49
CA CYS A 91 7.59 -0.83 2.70
C CYS A 91 8.93 -0.15 2.92
N ILE A 92 8.93 1.18 3.01
CA ILE A 92 10.08 2.02 3.33
C ILE A 92 9.75 2.89 4.56
N GLY A 93 10.15 2.48 5.74
CA GLY A 93 9.86 3.16 7.00
C GLY A 93 8.58 2.65 7.65
N LEU A 94 7.40 3.00 7.13
CA LEU A 94 6.12 2.66 7.77
C LEU A 94 5.06 2.19 6.78
N ALA A 95 4.39 1.08 7.10
CA ALA A 95 3.13 0.70 6.48
C ALA A 95 2.12 0.31 7.56
N ALA A 96 1.30 1.28 8.02
CA ALA A 96 0.35 1.05 9.09
C ALA A 96 -1.11 1.05 8.61
N SER A 97 -1.99 0.29 9.28
CA SER A 97 -3.43 0.32 9.05
C SER A 97 -3.79 0.05 7.57
N ALA A 98 -4.51 0.96 6.91
CA ALA A 98 -4.87 0.84 5.49
C ALA A 98 -3.64 0.70 4.55
N ALA A 99 -2.47 1.21 4.93
CA ALA A 99 -1.24 1.04 4.15
C ALA A 99 -0.67 -0.39 4.24
N SER A 100 -0.82 -1.07 5.38
CA SER A 100 -0.43 -2.48 5.53
C SER A 100 -1.31 -3.41 4.69
N LEU A 101 -2.60 -3.07 4.52
CA LEU A 101 -3.48 -3.76 3.57
C LEU A 101 -2.93 -3.67 2.14
N LEU A 102 -2.56 -2.48 1.69
CA LEU A 102 -2.01 -2.30 0.34
C LEU A 102 -0.67 -3.02 0.17
N LEU A 103 0.19 -3.01 1.20
CA LEU A 103 1.45 -3.73 1.22
C LEU A 103 1.23 -5.23 1.01
N CYS A 104 0.35 -5.86 1.79
CA CYS A 104 0.11 -7.30 1.72
C CYS A 104 -0.65 -7.74 0.46
N CYS A 105 -1.29 -6.79 -0.24
CA CYS A 105 -2.03 -7.04 -1.49
C CYS A 105 -1.21 -6.83 -2.76
N GLY A 106 0.09 -6.57 -2.66
CA GLY A 106 1.00 -6.63 -3.81
C GLY A 106 1.00 -8.00 -4.48
N ALA A 107 1.49 -8.07 -5.71
CA ALA A 107 1.61 -9.32 -6.45
C ALA A 107 2.40 -10.37 -5.66
N LYS A 108 1.94 -11.62 -5.67
CA LYS A 108 2.54 -12.70 -4.88
C LYS A 108 4.01 -12.92 -5.25
N GLY A 109 4.89 -12.96 -4.26
CA GLY A 109 6.34 -13.03 -4.44
C GLY A 109 7.00 -11.66 -4.68
N LYS A 110 6.20 -10.57 -4.79
CA LYS A 110 6.66 -9.21 -5.07
C LYS A 110 6.27 -8.20 -3.97
N ARG A 111 6.11 -8.68 -2.73
CA ARG A 111 5.80 -7.86 -1.54
C ARG A 111 7.05 -7.78 -0.66
N PHE A 112 7.56 -6.57 -0.46
CA PHE A 112 8.87 -6.37 0.15
C PHE A 112 8.82 -5.38 1.30
N SER A 113 9.85 -5.44 2.16
CA SER A 113 10.12 -4.44 3.20
C SER A 113 11.62 -4.18 3.29
N LEU A 114 12.00 -2.98 3.69
CA LEU A 114 13.36 -2.70 4.13
C LEU A 114 13.55 -3.15 5.59
N PRO A 115 14.78 -3.43 6.05
CA PRO A 115 15.03 -4.09 7.34
C PRO A 115 14.53 -3.33 8.57
N ASN A 116 14.54 -1.99 8.52
CA ASN A 116 14.14 -1.14 9.64
C ASN A 116 12.71 -0.58 9.49
N SER A 117 11.91 -1.16 8.58
CA SER A 117 10.52 -0.73 8.41
C SER A 117 9.63 -1.37 9.46
N GLU A 118 8.59 -0.64 9.84
CA GLU A 118 7.55 -1.09 10.76
C GLU A 118 6.24 -1.29 9.99
N ILE A 119 5.56 -2.39 10.27
CA ILE A 119 4.27 -2.70 9.69
C ILE A 119 3.26 -2.84 10.84
N MET A 120 2.10 -2.19 10.74
CA MET A 120 1.06 -2.28 11.76
C MET A 120 -0.26 -2.69 11.15
N ILE A 121 -0.87 -3.71 11.75
CA ILE A 121 -2.22 -4.16 11.42
C ILE A 121 -3.16 -3.94 12.60
N HIS A 122 -4.35 -3.48 12.33
CA HIS A 122 -5.44 -3.35 13.30
C HIS A 122 -6.80 -3.31 12.61
N GLN A 123 -7.87 -3.43 13.39
CA GLN A 123 -9.23 -3.25 12.89
C GLN A 123 -9.53 -1.79 12.54
N PRO A 124 -10.55 -1.50 11.70
CA PRO A 124 -10.97 -0.14 11.42
C PRO A 124 -11.33 0.62 12.70
N TRP A 125 -10.89 1.86 12.78
CA TRP A 125 -11.21 2.76 13.87
C TRP A 125 -12.37 3.68 13.46
N LEU A 126 -13.32 3.87 14.37
CA LEU A 126 -14.38 4.86 14.23
C LEU A 126 -13.96 6.13 14.97
N PRO A 127 -13.92 7.29 14.29
CA PRO A 127 -13.79 8.56 15.00
C PRO A 127 -14.98 8.75 15.96
N GLN A 128 -14.80 9.63 16.93
CA GLN A 128 -15.89 9.97 17.86
C GLN A 128 -17.13 10.39 17.04
N THR A 129 -18.21 9.64 17.20
CA THR A 129 -19.45 9.85 16.46
C THR A 129 -20.60 10.05 17.46
N GLY A 130 -21.56 10.88 17.10
CA GLY A 130 -22.76 11.15 17.87
C GLY A 130 -23.95 11.30 16.93
N GLY A 131 -25.16 11.24 17.47
CA GLY A 131 -26.36 11.38 16.65
C GLY A 131 -27.51 10.53 17.18
N GLN A 132 -28.52 10.31 16.35
CA GLN A 132 -29.64 9.44 16.67
C GLN A 132 -29.19 7.98 16.75
N VAL A 133 -29.83 7.16 17.58
CA VAL A 133 -29.48 5.74 17.78
C VAL A 133 -29.44 5.00 16.46
N THR A 134 -30.44 5.17 15.60
CA THR A 134 -30.52 4.52 14.29
C THR A 134 -29.32 4.88 13.39
N ASP A 135 -28.87 6.14 13.39
CA ASP A 135 -27.69 6.58 12.60
C ASP A 135 -26.40 5.96 13.12
N LEU A 136 -26.29 5.81 14.45
CA LEU A 136 -25.15 5.11 15.07
C LEU A 136 -25.14 3.62 14.70
N GLU A 137 -26.31 2.96 14.74
CA GLU A 137 -26.43 1.57 14.32
C GLU A 137 -26.05 1.36 12.85
N ILE A 138 -26.49 2.24 11.95
CA ILE A 138 -26.12 2.23 10.54
C ILE A 138 -24.59 2.35 10.39
N THR A 139 -23.99 3.30 11.09
CA THR A 139 -22.54 3.55 11.04
C THR A 139 -21.75 2.36 11.57
N VAL A 140 -22.11 1.84 12.74
CA VAL A 140 -21.45 0.66 13.34
C VAL A 140 -21.57 -0.56 12.43
N ASN A 141 -22.75 -0.81 11.86
CA ASN A 141 -22.97 -1.92 10.95
C ASN A 141 -22.14 -1.77 9.64
N HIS A 142 -21.99 -0.54 9.13
CA HIS A 142 -21.15 -0.27 7.98
C HIS A 142 -19.68 -0.60 8.27
N VAL A 143 -19.13 -0.10 9.37
CA VAL A 143 -17.73 -0.36 9.77
C VAL A 143 -17.51 -1.83 10.12
N ALA A 144 -18.48 -2.50 10.73
CA ALA A 144 -18.41 -3.94 10.98
C ALA A 144 -18.30 -4.76 9.67
N LYS A 145 -19.00 -4.33 8.60
CA LYS A 145 -18.84 -4.94 7.26
C LYS A 145 -17.44 -4.67 6.69
N GLN A 146 -16.91 -3.47 6.85
CA GLN A 146 -15.54 -3.14 6.43
C GLN A 146 -14.52 -3.99 7.20
N LYS A 147 -14.64 -4.11 8.54
CA LYS A 147 -13.78 -4.98 9.36
C LYS A 147 -13.75 -6.41 8.80
N LYS A 148 -14.92 -7.01 8.53
CA LYS A 148 -14.98 -8.36 7.97
C LYS A 148 -14.28 -8.47 6.60
N LYS A 149 -14.51 -7.49 5.71
CA LYS A 149 -13.89 -7.46 4.37
C LYS A 149 -12.37 -7.36 4.47
N LEU A 150 -11.86 -6.44 5.29
CA LEU A 150 -10.41 -6.25 5.51
C LEU A 150 -9.75 -7.51 6.07
N THR A 151 -10.34 -8.09 7.14
CA THR A 151 -9.83 -9.34 7.75
C THR A 151 -9.78 -10.47 6.74
N SER A 152 -10.83 -10.65 5.93
CA SER A 152 -10.87 -11.69 4.90
C SER A 152 -9.82 -11.50 3.81
N ILE A 153 -9.57 -10.25 3.37
CA ILE A 153 -8.56 -9.94 2.37
C ILE A 153 -7.16 -10.25 2.92
N ILE A 154 -6.84 -9.76 4.13
CA ILE A 154 -5.53 -10.00 4.74
C ILE A 154 -5.32 -11.49 4.99
N ALA A 155 -6.31 -12.22 5.50
CA ALA A 155 -6.23 -13.66 5.72
C ALA A 155 -5.88 -14.41 4.42
N LYS A 156 -6.57 -14.09 3.33
CA LYS A 156 -6.30 -14.67 2.01
C LYS A 156 -4.89 -14.35 1.52
N GLN A 157 -4.44 -13.10 1.64
CA GLN A 157 -3.14 -12.65 1.15
C GLN A 157 -1.97 -13.21 1.97
N CYS A 158 -2.16 -13.36 3.28
CA CYS A 158 -1.15 -13.89 4.19
C CYS A 158 -1.15 -15.41 4.30
N GLY A 159 -2.15 -16.11 3.74
CA GLY A 159 -2.30 -17.55 3.91
C GLY A 159 -2.64 -17.97 5.34
N GLN A 160 -3.28 -17.08 6.10
CA GLN A 160 -3.71 -17.28 7.49
C GLN A 160 -5.20 -17.59 7.55
N THR A 161 -5.67 -18.11 8.68
CA THR A 161 -7.10 -18.26 8.91
C THR A 161 -7.76 -16.90 9.20
N TYR A 162 -9.06 -16.80 8.94
CA TYR A 162 -9.81 -15.58 9.27
C TYR A 162 -9.74 -15.25 10.77
N GLU A 163 -9.83 -16.26 11.64
CA GLU A 163 -9.83 -16.08 13.09
C GLU A 163 -8.44 -15.64 13.60
N ASP A 164 -7.34 -16.19 13.07
CA ASP A 164 -5.98 -15.75 13.43
C ASP A 164 -5.76 -14.29 13.07
N VAL A 165 -6.18 -13.87 11.86
CA VAL A 165 -6.04 -12.47 11.43
C VAL A 165 -6.96 -11.55 12.23
N LYS A 166 -8.18 -11.98 12.53
CA LYS A 166 -9.13 -11.22 13.35
C LYS A 166 -8.58 -10.98 14.76
N GLU A 167 -7.97 -11.98 15.38
CA GLU A 167 -7.30 -11.85 16.67
C GLU A 167 -6.10 -10.92 16.58
N ALA A 168 -5.23 -11.11 15.58
CA ALA A 168 -4.05 -10.28 15.36
C ALA A 168 -4.37 -8.81 15.09
N MET A 169 -5.57 -8.50 14.55
CA MET A 169 -6.02 -7.14 14.25
C MET A 169 -6.91 -6.53 15.35
N GLU A 170 -7.14 -7.23 16.47
CA GLU A 170 -8.08 -6.73 17.50
C GLU A 170 -7.56 -5.43 18.17
N ARG A 171 -6.25 -5.26 18.27
CA ARG A 171 -5.56 -4.04 18.73
C ARG A 171 -4.40 -3.75 17.78
N ASP A 172 -3.75 -2.60 17.97
CA ASP A 172 -2.56 -2.23 17.22
C ASP A 172 -1.48 -3.30 17.38
N ASN A 173 -1.21 -4.00 16.31
CA ASN A 173 -0.22 -5.05 16.25
C ASN A 173 0.96 -4.62 15.38
N TRP A 174 2.04 -4.22 16.04
CA TRP A 174 3.26 -3.73 15.42
C TRP A 174 4.21 -4.88 15.12
N LEU A 175 4.64 -4.96 13.89
CA LEU A 175 5.50 -6.02 13.36
C LEU A 175 6.74 -5.37 12.73
N ASP A 176 7.92 -5.85 13.12
CA ASP A 176 9.13 -5.61 12.35
C ASP A 176 9.12 -6.39 11.02
N ALA A 177 10.14 -6.20 10.20
CA ALA A 177 10.21 -6.82 8.88
C ALA A 177 10.22 -8.37 8.94
N ASP A 178 10.89 -8.97 9.94
CA ASP A 178 10.96 -10.43 10.11
C ASP A 178 9.62 -11.01 10.57
N ALA A 179 8.96 -10.38 11.54
CA ALA A 179 7.64 -10.76 12.01
C ALA A 179 6.59 -10.60 10.89
N ALA A 180 6.64 -9.50 10.12
CA ALA A 180 5.75 -9.27 8.99
C ALA A 180 5.92 -10.34 7.89
N LYS A 181 7.16 -10.77 7.63
CA LYS A 181 7.44 -11.87 6.70
C LYS A 181 6.91 -13.20 7.26
N LYS A 182 7.12 -13.48 8.52
CA LYS A 182 6.60 -14.71 9.18
C LYS A 182 5.08 -14.76 9.19
N PHE A 183 4.42 -13.62 9.37
CA PHE A 183 2.96 -13.49 9.32
C PHE A 183 2.42 -13.66 7.91
N GLY A 184 3.22 -13.36 6.88
CA GLY A 184 2.85 -13.46 5.46
C GLY A 184 2.39 -12.13 4.84
N LEU A 185 2.58 -10.99 5.52
CA LEU A 185 2.29 -9.66 4.99
C LEU A 185 3.24 -9.27 3.86
N ILE A 186 4.48 -9.78 3.90
CA ILE A 186 5.50 -9.60 2.87
C ILE A 186 6.14 -10.94 2.49
N ASP A 187 6.78 -10.97 1.34
CA ASP A 187 7.46 -12.16 0.81
C ASP A 187 8.96 -12.15 1.15
N LYS A 188 9.60 -10.95 1.15
CA LYS A 188 11.06 -10.85 1.30
C LYS A 188 11.48 -9.51 1.90
N ILE A 189 12.61 -9.52 2.62
CA ILE A 189 13.26 -8.32 3.15
C ILE A 189 14.43 -7.96 2.24
N PHE A 190 14.47 -6.72 1.72
CA PHE A 190 15.57 -6.22 0.91
C PHE A 190 16.67 -5.64 1.79
N ILE A 191 17.79 -6.33 1.87
CA ILE A 191 18.94 -5.91 2.69
C ILE A 191 19.93 -5.08 1.85
N ASN A 192 20.18 -5.47 0.59
CA ASN A 192 21.14 -4.79 -0.29
C ASN A 192 20.82 -5.10 -1.76
N ARG A 193 20.77 -4.06 -2.61
CA ARG A 193 20.53 -4.24 -4.06
C ARG A 193 21.63 -5.03 -4.78
N ASP A 194 22.88 -4.90 -4.35
CA ASP A 194 24.03 -5.48 -5.06
C ASP A 194 24.25 -6.98 -4.75
N LYS A 195 23.64 -7.50 -3.70
CA LYS A 195 23.81 -8.92 -3.28
C LYS A 195 22.78 -9.88 -3.88
N GLU A 196 21.80 -9.39 -4.61
CA GLU A 196 20.75 -10.24 -5.22
C GLU A 196 21.06 -10.66 -6.67
N LYS A 197 22.18 -10.22 -7.23
CA LYS A 197 22.62 -10.57 -8.59
C LYS A 197 23.56 -11.79 -8.65
N LYS A 198 23.49 -12.68 -7.64
CA LYS A 198 24.24 -13.95 -7.70
C LYS A 198 23.32 -15.14 -7.56
#